data_0241cead219e9147bfa77763a8db98a0
#
_entry.id   0241cead219e9147bfa77763a8db98a0
#
_cell.length_a   1.000
_cell.length_b   1.000
_cell.length_c   1.000
_cell.angle_alpha   90.00
_cell.angle_beta   90.00
_cell.angle_gamma   90.00
#
_symmetry.space_group_name_H-M   'P 1'
#
loop_
_entity.id
_entity.type
_entity.pdbx_description
1 polymer ?
#
loop_
_entity_poly.entity_id
_entity_poly.type
_entity_poly.pdbx_seq_one_letter_code
_entity_poly.pdbx_strand_id
1 'polypeptide(L)'
;MKTQINLSHLKSLTDDVGIIQHTKFDIPDRKNGYALDDQARALIATILLGEDKLAKIYLSFLYHSQTEDGLFSTFMDYERKFNNFNSTKLNVGISDAFALSFWALTVVKKEKKGTGLDELAGNMIEKILDHLLENDSLRILAYTILGLSNLKDKGRLEKACKLIIEKYWNNNATVNWRWFEDRLTYANGVIPYSLICANEILHNPEIEEIIIDSSKFLEKESRIGEYPAPIGSFGWYIKGENRALFDQQCIDVAFMVLMNNALFKVNKDKKYKKLAESWFKWFTGNNVHEMNLYEEKTGRVYDGLTYKSINRNTGAESIVVYLLAVLSMQGKL
;
A
#
# COMPACT_ATOMS: atom_id res chain seq x y z
N MET A 1 -10.71 -10.91 16.23
CA MET A 1 -9.80 -10.51 17.33
C MET A 1 -9.83 -8.99 17.47
N LYS A 2 -10.10 -8.46 18.68
CA LYS A 2 -9.83 -7.03 18.95
C LYS A 2 -8.36 -6.91 19.30
N THR A 3 -7.50 -6.82 18.31
CA THR A 3 -6.07 -6.51 18.53
C THR A 3 -6.03 -5.06 19.03
N GLN A 4 -5.59 -4.87 20.27
CA GLN A 4 -5.37 -3.52 20.78
C GLN A 4 -4.22 -2.92 20.01
N ILE A 5 -4.47 -1.83 19.29
CA ILE A 5 -3.46 -1.19 18.43
C ILE A 5 -2.57 -0.32 19.30
N ASN A 6 -1.28 -0.64 19.35
CA ASN A 6 -0.28 0.17 20.04
C ASN A 6 0.41 1.11 19.05
N LEU A 7 0.18 2.41 19.20
CA LEU A 7 0.72 3.46 18.33
C LEU A 7 2.01 4.11 18.88
N SER A 8 2.58 3.57 19.96
CA SER A 8 3.74 4.20 20.61
C SER A 8 4.92 4.36 19.67
N HIS A 9 5.20 3.32 18.86
CA HIS A 9 6.29 3.38 17.89
C HIS A 9 5.98 4.34 16.73
N LEU A 10 4.78 4.33 16.16
CA LEU A 10 4.36 5.32 15.16
C LEU A 10 4.58 6.75 15.67
N LYS A 11 4.16 7.03 16.91
CA LYS A 11 4.34 8.34 17.56
C LYS A 11 5.81 8.69 17.77
N SER A 12 6.67 7.71 18.05
CA SER A 12 8.11 7.94 18.25
C SER A 12 8.86 8.27 16.95
N LEU A 13 8.33 7.81 15.80
CA LEU A 13 8.86 8.12 14.47
C LEU A 13 8.30 9.43 13.89
N THR A 14 7.25 9.98 14.50
CA THR A 14 6.53 11.16 13.98
C THR A 14 6.91 12.40 14.79
N ASP A 15 7.32 13.45 14.09
CA ASP A 15 7.53 14.78 14.64
C ASP A 15 6.46 15.78 14.14
N ASP A 16 6.75 17.08 14.19
CA ASP A 16 5.83 18.14 13.74
C ASP A 16 5.71 18.25 12.20
N VAL A 17 6.56 17.55 11.45
CA VAL A 17 6.57 17.54 9.97
C VAL A 17 5.88 16.31 9.42
N GLY A 18 6.21 15.12 9.94
CA GLY A 18 5.72 13.85 9.42
C GLY A 18 6.38 12.65 10.09
N ILE A 19 6.20 11.47 9.50
CA ILE A 19 6.89 10.26 9.94
C ILE A 19 8.26 10.16 9.26
N ILE A 20 9.31 9.96 10.06
CA ILE A 20 10.69 9.75 9.57
C ILE A 20 10.78 8.38 8.90
N GLN A 21 11.33 8.34 7.67
CA GLN A 21 11.28 7.17 6.79
C GLN A 21 11.96 5.93 7.38
N HIS A 22 13.19 6.07 7.87
CA HIS A 22 14.02 4.94 8.30
C HIS A 22 14.49 5.04 9.74
N THR A 23 14.89 3.90 10.28
CA THR A 23 15.51 3.77 11.61
C THR A 23 16.84 3.04 11.53
N LYS A 24 17.65 3.23 12.58
CA LYS A 24 18.74 2.30 12.96
C LYS A 24 18.27 1.54 14.19
N PHE A 25 17.93 0.29 14.00
CA PHE A 25 17.12 -0.49 14.94
C PHE A 25 15.76 0.22 15.14
N ASP A 26 15.53 0.85 16.30
CA ASP A 26 14.33 1.59 16.66
C ASP A 26 14.56 3.11 16.82
N ILE A 27 15.79 3.58 16.51
CA ILE A 27 16.13 5.00 16.60
C ILE A 27 15.87 5.65 15.25
N PRO A 28 15.02 6.71 15.17
CA PRO A 28 14.78 7.44 13.93
C PRO A 28 16.07 7.94 13.27
N ASP A 29 16.33 7.52 12.05
CA ASP A 29 17.49 7.99 11.29
C ASP A 29 17.15 9.25 10.49
N ARG A 30 17.35 10.39 11.16
CA ARG A 30 17.01 11.71 10.62
C ARG A 30 17.70 12.05 9.29
N LYS A 31 18.77 11.35 8.93
CA LYS A 31 19.42 11.55 7.63
C LYS A 31 18.56 11.14 6.45
N ASN A 32 17.57 10.27 6.69
CA ASN A 32 16.68 9.74 5.66
C ASN A 32 15.39 10.57 5.47
N GLY A 33 15.18 11.64 6.22
CA GLY A 33 14.04 12.54 6.03
C GLY A 33 12.67 11.87 5.99
N TYR A 34 11.81 12.37 5.09
CA TYR A 34 10.38 12.03 5.02
C TYR A 34 9.99 11.65 3.60
N ALA A 35 9.46 10.44 3.42
CA ALA A 35 8.97 9.97 2.13
C ALA A 35 7.44 10.19 2.02
N LEU A 36 6.98 10.70 0.90
CA LEU A 36 5.57 11.02 0.66
C LEU A 36 4.65 9.81 0.79
N ASP A 37 5.07 8.65 0.30
CA ASP A 37 4.28 7.42 0.35
C ASP A 37 4.06 6.91 1.77
N ASP A 38 5.03 7.07 2.67
CA ASP A 38 4.87 6.76 4.09
C ASP A 38 3.88 7.71 4.77
N GLN A 39 3.92 9.01 4.45
CA GLN A 39 2.94 9.98 4.95
C GLN A 39 1.53 9.65 4.48
N ALA A 40 1.37 9.28 3.20
CA ALA A 40 0.08 8.92 2.63
C ALA A 40 -0.51 7.67 3.31
N ARG A 41 0.28 6.61 3.52
CA ARG A 41 -0.16 5.40 4.25
C ARG A 41 -0.47 5.72 5.72
N ALA A 42 0.35 6.54 6.37
CA ALA A 42 0.13 6.98 7.75
C ALA A 42 -1.17 7.81 7.88
N LEU A 43 -1.46 8.66 6.89
CA LEU A 43 -2.71 9.43 6.82
C LEU A 43 -3.92 8.49 6.73
N ILE A 44 -3.92 7.50 5.83
CA ILE A 44 -4.99 6.51 5.72
C ILE A 44 -5.21 5.82 7.07
N ALA A 45 -4.12 5.30 7.67
CA ALA A 45 -4.20 4.56 8.91
C ALA A 45 -4.77 5.44 10.05
N THR A 46 -4.28 6.65 10.21
CA THR A 46 -4.69 7.53 11.33
C THR A 46 -6.08 8.10 11.18
N ILE A 47 -6.54 8.38 9.97
CA ILE A 47 -7.94 8.75 9.68
C ILE A 47 -8.90 7.62 10.10
N LEU A 48 -8.61 6.38 9.70
CA LEU A 48 -9.43 5.22 10.01
C LEU A 48 -9.37 4.80 11.50
N LEU A 49 -8.30 5.17 12.20
CA LEU A 49 -8.15 4.98 13.65
C LEU A 49 -8.81 6.10 14.47
N GLY A 50 -9.14 7.24 13.88
CA GLY A 50 -9.64 8.42 14.59
C GLY A 50 -8.53 9.21 15.33
N GLU A 51 -7.28 9.04 14.94
CA GLU A 51 -6.11 9.73 15.50
C GLU A 51 -5.91 11.10 14.84
N ASP A 52 -6.85 12.02 15.05
CA ASP A 52 -6.93 13.31 14.32
C ASP A 52 -5.68 14.18 14.45
N LYS A 53 -4.96 14.10 15.58
CA LYS A 53 -3.72 14.88 15.75
C LYS A 53 -2.63 14.42 14.77
N LEU A 54 -2.42 13.11 14.65
CA LEU A 54 -1.45 12.53 13.72
C LEU A 54 -1.90 12.72 12.28
N ALA A 55 -3.19 12.50 12.00
CA ALA A 55 -3.75 12.68 10.67
C ALA A 55 -3.53 14.12 10.14
N LYS A 56 -3.63 15.14 11.00
CA LYS A 56 -3.36 16.54 10.62
C LYS A 56 -1.89 16.75 10.24
N ILE A 57 -0.95 16.12 10.93
CA ILE A 57 0.49 16.20 10.59
C ILE A 57 0.71 15.64 9.18
N TYR A 58 0.22 14.43 8.91
CA TYR A 58 0.42 13.79 7.62
C TYR A 58 -0.33 14.49 6.49
N LEU A 59 -1.55 14.98 6.73
CA LEU A 59 -2.27 15.77 5.72
C LEU A 59 -1.56 17.10 5.44
N SER A 60 -1.00 17.74 6.46
CA SER A 60 -0.18 18.95 6.29
C SER A 60 1.05 18.67 5.43
N PHE A 61 1.72 17.53 5.64
CA PHE A 61 2.84 17.13 4.78
C PHE A 61 2.41 16.99 3.31
N LEU A 62 1.31 16.27 3.05
CA LEU A 62 0.78 16.13 1.69
C LEU A 62 0.44 17.49 1.08
N TYR A 63 -0.20 18.37 1.86
CA TYR A 63 -0.57 19.72 1.41
C TYR A 63 0.65 20.54 0.98
N HIS A 64 1.71 20.57 1.79
CA HIS A 64 2.94 21.29 1.48
C HIS A 64 3.80 20.64 0.40
N SER A 65 3.68 19.33 0.19
CA SER A 65 4.34 18.61 -0.90
C SER A 65 3.66 18.79 -2.25
N GLN A 66 2.37 19.20 -2.26
CA GLN A 66 1.63 19.41 -3.49
C GLN A 66 2.04 20.73 -4.16
N THR A 67 2.39 20.65 -5.43
CA THR A 67 2.72 21.78 -6.28
C THR A 67 1.45 22.51 -6.76
N GLU A 68 1.59 23.72 -7.31
CA GLU A 68 0.43 24.49 -7.80
C GLU A 68 -0.34 23.80 -8.92
N ASP A 69 0.36 23.03 -9.75
CA ASP A 69 -0.18 22.21 -10.84
C ASP A 69 -0.72 20.85 -10.38
N GLY A 70 -0.73 20.56 -9.07
CA GLY A 70 -1.36 19.36 -8.50
C GLY A 70 -0.44 18.13 -8.40
N LEU A 71 0.80 18.21 -8.84
CA LEU A 71 1.80 17.16 -8.65
C LEU A 71 2.35 17.19 -7.23
N PHE A 72 3.21 16.21 -6.87
CA PHE A 72 3.79 16.13 -5.53
C PHE A 72 5.31 16.02 -5.59
N SER A 73 5.98 16.68 -4.64
CA SER A 73 7.36 16.38 -4.27
C SER A 73 7.38 15.10 -3.44
N THR A 74 8.17 14.11 -3.85
CA THR A 74 8.12 12.75 -3.28
C THR A 74 8.93 12.59 -2.00
N PHE A 75 9.80 13.56 -1.69
CA PHE A 75 10.70 13.47 -0.54
C PHE A 75 11.03 14.84 0.05
N MET A 76 11.13 14.90 1.39
CA MET A 76 11.63 16.05 2.13
C MET A 76 12.80 15.60 3.00
N ASP A 77 13.91 16.37 2.99
CA ASP A 77 15.03 16.11 3.90
C ASP A 77 14.72 16.55 5.34
N TYR A 78 15.61 16.22 6.27
CA TYR A 78 15.43 16.56 7.67
C TYR A 78 15.60 18.08 7.94
N GLU A 79 16.18 18.84 7.00
CA GLU A 79 16.24 20.30 7.03
C GLU A 79 14.94 20.96 6.55
N ARG A 80 13.89 20.14 6.28
CA ARG A 80 12.56 20.58 5.81
C ARG A 80 12.57 21.15 4.40
N LYS A 81 13.48 20.69 3.56
CA LYS A 81 13.52 21.07 2.15
C LYS A 81 12.99 19.92 1.31
N PHE A 82 12.03 20.22 0.46
CA PHE A 82 11.63 19.31 -0.58
C PHE A 82 12.77 19.20 -1.60
N ASN A 83 13.41 18.07 -1.63
CA ASN A 83 14.52 17.80 -2.52
C ASN A 83 14.05 16.97 -3.69
N ASN A 84 14.45 17.42 -4.87
CA ASN A 84 14.47 16.58 -6.03
C ASN A 84 15.62 15.60 -5.85
N PHE A 85 15.36 14.36 -5.51
CA PHE A 85 16.33 13.32 -5.11
C PHE A 85 17.40 12.98 -6.17
N ASN A 86 17.26 13.50 -7.37
CA ASN A 86 18.27 13.58 -8.42
C ASN A 86 18.00 14.83 -9.23
N SER A 87 19.02 15.55 -9.60
CA SER A 87 19.01 16.75 -10.46
C SER A 87 18.40 16.56 -11.86
N THR A 88 17.74 15.44 -12.09
CA THR A 88 16.89 15.17 -13.26
C THR A 88 15.43 15.43 -12.87
N LYS A 89 14.68 16.07 -13.75
CA LYS A 89 13.26 16.50 -13.63
C LYS A 89 12.25 15.45 -13.16
N LEU A 90 12.66 14.32 -12.58
CA LEU A 90 11.87 13.12 -12.32
C LEU A 90 11.29 13.01 -10.90
N ASN A 91 11.54 13.96 -10.01
CA ASN A 91 11.13 13.84 -8.60
C ASN A 91 9.89 14.69 -8.23
N VAL A 92 9.40 15.47 -9.14
CA VAL A 92 8.04 16.01 -9.12
C VAL A 92 7.33 15.36 -10.30
N GLY A 93 6.33 14.55 -10.03
CA GLY A 93 5.66 13.86 -11.12
C GLY A 93 4.66 12.82 -10.64
N ILE A 94 4.11 12.11 -11.62
CA ILE A 94 3.14 11.05 -11.40
C ILE A 94 3.92 9.76 -11.10
N SER A 95 3.99 9.43 -9.82
CA SER A 95 4.66 8.24 -9.26
C SER A 95 3.67 7.41 -8.43
N ASP A 96 4.12 6.27 -7.92
CA ASP A 96 3.34 5.47 -6.97
C ASP A 96 2.92 6.32 -5.74
N ALA A 97 3.83 7.18 -5.24
CA ALA A 97 3.54 8.07 -4.12
C ALA A 97 2.46 9.12 -4.45
N PHE A 98 2.42 9.62 -5.69
CA PHE A 98 1.35 10.49 -6.18
C PHE A 98 -0.02 9.79 -6.12
N ALA A 99 -0.13 8.61 -6.71
CA ALA A 99 -1.38 7.86 -6.74
C ALA A 99 -1.82 7.39 -5.35
N LEU A 100 -0.86 7.04 -4.48
CA LEU A 100 -1.10 6.70 -3.08
C LEU A 100 -1.58 7.92 -2.29
N SER A 101 -1.03 9.12 -2.55
CA SER A 101 -1.52 10.38 -1.95
C SER A 101 -2.95 10.68 -2.39
N PHE A 102 -3.28 10.46 -3.65
CA PHE A 102 -4.66 10.56 -4.12
C PHE A 102 -5.60 9.61 -3.36
N TRP A 103 -5.21 8.32 -3.21
CA TRP A 103 -6.00 7.38 -2.40
C TRP A 103 -6.16 7.87 -0.96
N ALA A 104 -5.10 8.36 -0.31
CA ALA A 104 -5.16 8.88 1.05
C ALA A 104 -6.11 10.07 1.18
N LEU A 105 -6.05 11.03 0.26
CA LEU A 105 -6.95 12.19 0.25
C LEU A 105 -8.41 11.78 0.07
N THR A 106 -8.69 10.77 -0.77
CA THR A 106 -10.06 10.26 -0.94
C THR A 106 -10.58 9.55 0.31
N VAL A 107 -9.71 8.91 1.10
CA VAL A 107 -10.08 8.36 2.42
C VAL A 107 -10.42 9.50 3.39
N VAL A 108 -9.63 10.58 3.43
CA VAL A 108 -9.96 11.77 4.23
C VAL A 108 -11.34 12.32 3.85
N LYS A 109 -11.57 12.52 2.55
CA LYS A 109 -12.83 13.05 2.03
C LYS A 109 -14.04 12.19 2.41
N LYS A 110 -13.87 10.87 2.38
CA LYS A 110 -14.92 9.91 2.73
C LYS A 110 -15.23 9.90 4.24
N GLU A 111 -14.18 9.85 5.09
CA GLU A 111 -14.30 9.61 6.52
C GLU A 111 -14.48 10.89 7.36
N LYS A 112 -14.05 12.06 6.84
CA LYS A 112 -14.12 13.36 7.53
C LYS A 112 -15.12 14.31 6.90
N LYS A 113 -16.16 13.79 6.25
CA LYS A 113 -17.18 14.55 5.53
C LYS A 113 -17.76 15.70 6.35
N GLY A 114 -17.79 16.89 5.76
CA GLY A 114 -18.30 18.11 6.36
C GLY A 114 -17.36 18.78 7.38
N THR A 115 -16.09 18.41 7.39
CA THR A 115 -15.04 19.07 8.21
C THR A 115 -14.07 19.84 7.35
N GLY A 116 -13.24 20.72 7.96
CA GLY A 116 -12.16 21.41 7.25
C GLY A 116 -11.11 20.45 6.63
N LEU A 117 -10.97 19.23 7.15
CA LEU A 117 -10.10 18.20 6.54
C LEU A 117 -10.69 17.69 5.23
N ASP A 118 -12.01 17.49 5.16
CA ASP A 118 -12.74 17.13 3.94
C ASP A 118 -12.58 18.22 2.87
N GLU A 119 -12.78 19.48 3.26
CA GLU A 119 -12.65 20.63 2.35
C GLU A 119 -11.22 20.73 1.79
N LEU A 120 -10.20 20.67 2.64
CA LEU A 120 -8.80 20.70 2.23
C LEU A 120 -8.46 19.53 1.28
N ALA A 121 -8.84 18.32 1.65
CA ALA A 121 -8.62 17.15 0.80
C ALA A 121 -9.36 17.26 -0.55
N GLY A 122 -10.57 17.82 -0.55
CA GLY A 122 -11.33 18.10 -1.76
C GLY A 122 -10.60 19.03 -2.72
N ASN A 123 -10.12 20.17 -2.22
CA ASN A 123 -9.36 21.15 -3.01
C ASN A 123 -8.05 20.56 -3.57
N MET A 124 -7.38 19.69 -2.80
CA MET A 124 -6.19 18.98 -3.27
C MET A 124 -6.52 17.96 -4.34
N ILE A 125 -7.62 17.22 -4.19
CA ILE A 125 -8.07 16.22 -5.18
C ILE A 125 -8.41 16.90 -6.51
N GLU A 126 -9.09 18.04 -6.51
CA GLU A 126 -9.45 18.75 -7.74
C GLU A 126 -8.24 19.04 -8.62
N LYS A 127 -7.10 19.41 -8.05
CA LYS A 127 -5.84 19.62 -8.78
C LYS A 127 -5.23 18.34 -9.36
N ILE A 128 -5.52 17.18 -8.75
CA ILE A 128 -4.99 15.87 -9.16
C ILE A 128 -5.76 15.27 -10.33
N LEU A 129 -7.06 15.56 -10.44
CA LEU A 129 -7.98 14.81 -11.31
C LEU A 129 -7.56 14.77 -12.79
N ASP A 130 -6.92 15.80 -13.29
CA ASP A 130 -6.48 15.88 -14.69
C ASP A 130 -5.24 15.02 -14.96
N HIS A 131 -4.44 14.72 -13.90
CA HIS A 131 -3.20 13.95 -14.01
C HIS A 131 -3.37 12.43 -13.80
N LEU A 132 -4.54 11.99 -13.29
CA LEU A 132 -4.72 10.61 -12.80
C LEU A 132 -4.39 9.50 -13.79
N LEU A 133 -4.53 9.74 -15.08
CA LEU A 133 -4.33 8.75 -16.14
C LEU A 133 -3.23 9.13 -17.14
N GLU A 134 -2.43 10.15 -16.84
CA GLU A 134 -1.29 10.55 -17.68
C GLU A 134 -0.12 9.55 -17.60
N ASN A 135 0.04 8.89 -16.44
CA ASN A 135 0.98 7.81 -16.26
C ASN A 135 0.21 6.52 -16.00
N ASP A 136 0.39 5.56 -16.87
CA ASP A 136 -0.34 4.30 -16.86
C ASP A 136 0.47 3.11 -16.31
N SER A 137 1.53 3.35 -15.53
CA SER A 137 2.24 2.31 -14.81
C SER A 137 1.30 1.53 -13.90
N LEU A 138 1.48 0.22 -13.84
CA LEU A 138 0.51 -0.71 -13.23
C LEU A 138 0.15 -0.37 -11.77
N ARG A 139 1.14 -0.05 -10.92
CA ARG A 139 0.90 0.30 -9.51
C ARG A 139 0.27 1.67 -9.34
N ILE A 140 0.64 2.63 -10.21
CA ILE A 140 -0.01 3.94 -10.26
C ILE A 140 -1.49 3.78 -10.59
N LEU A 141 -1.83 2.98 -11.61
CA LEU A 141 -3.22 2.66 -11.93
C LEU A 141 -3.94 1.97 -10.76
N ALA A 142 -3.28 1.02 -10.08
CA ALA A 142 -3.89 0.32 -8.95
C ALA A 142 -4.23 1.27 -7.79
N TYR A 143 -3.32 2.13 -7.36
CA TYR A 143 -3.61 3.13 -6.31
C TYR A 143 -4.64 4.18 -6.79
N THR A 144 -4.58 4.60 -8.05
CA THR A 144 -5.59 5.49 -8.66
C THR A 144 -6.98 4.86 -8.60
N ILE A 145 -7.12 3.58 -8.93
CA ILE A 145 -8.38 2.83 -8.85
C ILE A 145 -8.92 2.82 -7.41
N LEU A 146 -8.08 2.64 -6.39
CA LEU A 146 -8.52 2.70 -4.99
C LEU A 146 -9.11 4.07 -4.63
N GLY A 147 -8.47 5.14 -5.06
CA GLY A 147 -8.98 6.50 -4.88
C GLY A 147 -10.29 6.74 -5.63
N LEU A 148 -10.35 6.38 -6.91
CA LEU A 148 -11.55 6.50 -7.75
C LEU A 148 -12.73 5.68 -7.20
N SER A 149 -12.46 4.51 -6.62
CA SER A 149 -13.47 3.67 -5.96
C SER A 149 -14.09 4.37 -4.75
N ASN A 150 -13.28 5.07 -3.94
CA ASN A 150 -13.79 5.89 -2.82
C ASN A 150 -14.68 7.04 -3.30
N LEU A 151 -14.32 7.69 -4.40
CA LEU A 151 -15.10 8.78 -5.02
C LEU A 151 -16.31 8.26 -5.81
N LYS A 152 -16.38 6.97 -6.13
CA LYS A 152 -17.36 6.36 -7.03
C LYS A 152 -17.39 6.99 -8.43
N ASP A 153 -16.23 7.46 -8.91
CA ASP A 153 -16.06 8.02 -10.26
C ASP A 153 -16.02 6.89 -11.30
N LYS A 154 -17.20 6.43 -11.68
CA LYS A 154 -17.38 5.28 -12.58
C LYS A 154 -16.67 5.48 -13.92
N GLY A 155 -16.71 6.67 -14.49
CA GLY A 155 -16.14 6.92 -15.82
C GLY A 155 -14.62 6.81 -15.86
N ARG A 156 -13.91 7.41 -14.87
CA ARG A 156 -12.46 7.25 -14.77
C ARG A 156 -12.08 5.85 -14.30
N LEU A 157 -12.89 5.23 -13.45
CA LEU A 157 -12.66 3.88 -12.94
C LEU A 157 -12.67 2.84 -14.08
N GLU A 158 -13.65 2.91 -14.98
CA GLU A 158 -13.72 2.06 -16.18
C GLU A 158 -12.49 2.23 -17.07
N LYS A 159 -12.05 3.47 -17.29
CA LYS A 159 -10.86 3.76 -18.09
C LYS A 159 -9.59 3.18 -17.45
N ALA A 160 -9.40 3.34 -16.15
CA ALA A 160 -8.23 2.83 -15.43
C ALA A 160 -8.19 1.29 -15.45
N CYS A 161 -9.31 0.62 -15.22
CA CYS A 161 -9.41 -0.85 -15.31
C CYS A 161 -9.13 -1.33 -16.74
N LYS A 162 -9.66 -0.66 -17.74
CA LYS A 162 -9.41 -0.98 -19.16
C LYS A 162 -7.91 -0.90 -19.49
N LEU A 163 -7.20 0.14 -19.01
CA LEU A 163 -5.75 0.25 -19.20
C LEU A 163 -5.00 -0.92 -18.57
N ILE A 164 -5.37 -1.37 -17.35
CA ILE A 164 -4.76 -2.55 -16.72
C ILE A 164 -5.01 -3.79 -17.58
N ILE A 165 -6.21 -3.99 -18.08
CA ILE A 165 -6.56 -5.17 -18.89
C ILE A 165 -5.82 -5.15 -20.22
N GLU A 166 -5.95 -4.09 -21.00
CA GLU A 166 -5.42 -4.03 -22.36
C GLU A 166 -3.88 -3.97 -22.39
N LYS A 167 -3.27 -3.17 -21.50
CA LYS A 167 -1.83 -2.94 -21.53
C LYS A 167 -1.04 -4.02 -20.81
N TYR A 168 -1.60 -4.59 -19.73
CA TYR A 168 -0.85 -5.51 -18.87
C TYR A 168 -1.38 -6.94 -18.96
N TRP A 169 -2.64 -7.17 -18.60
CA TRP A 169 -3.19 -8.52 -18.55
C TRP A 169 -3.14 -9.24 -19.90
N ASN A 170 -3.68 -8.62 -20.95
CA ASN A 170 -3.76 -9.23 -22.28
C ASN A 170 -2.39 -9.48 -22.92
N ASN A 171 -1.37 -8.71 -22.54
CA ASN A 171 -0.02 -8.84 -23.07
C ASN A 171 0.86 -9.85 -22.32
N ASN A 172 0.58 -10.11 -21.04
CA ASN A 172 1.47 -10.91 -20.20
C ASN A 172 0.86 -12.21 -19.67
N ALA A 173 -0.47 -12.22 -19.43
CA ALA A 173 -1.13 -13.38 -18.85
C ALA A 173 -1.15 -14.57 -19.84
N THR A 174 -0.72 -15.74 -19.36
CA THR A 174 -0.74 -17.00 -20.09
C THR A 174 -1.33 -18.11 -19.22
N VAL A 175 -1.54 -19.30 -19.76
CA VAL A 175 -2.08 -20.45 -19.00
C VAL A 175 -1.28 -20.74 -17.74
N ASN A 176 0.05 -20.63 -17.79
CA ASN A 176 0.95 -20.93 -16.67
C ASN A 176 1.42 -19.71 -15.89
N TRP A 177 1.10 -18.50 -16.36
CA TRP A 177 1.50 -17.23 -15.74
C TRP A 177 0.31 -16.27 -15.75
N ARG A 178 -0.51 -16.32 -14.72
CA ARG A 178 -1.76 -15.53 -14.61
C ARG A 178 -1.47 -14.21 -13.88
N TRP A 179 -0.59 -13.41 -14.49
CA TRP A 179 -0.11 -12.15 -13.92
C TRP A 179 -0.02 -11.04 -14.97
N PHE A 180 -0.04 -9.80 -14.49
CA PHE A 180 -0.11 -8.57 -15.29
C PHE A 180 1.22 -8.14 -15.93
N GLU A 181 2.34 -8.59 -15.40
CA GLU A 181 3.71 -8.26 -15.86
C GLU A 181 4.50 -9.55 -16.10
N ASP A 182 5.67 -9.44 -16.74
CA ASP A 182 6.62 -10.54 -16.88
C ASP A 182 7.35 -10.89 -15.57
N ARG A 183 7.01 -10.22 -14.48
CA ARG A 183 7.61 -10.40 -13.15
C ARG A 183 6.63 -10.11 -12.01
N LEU A 184 6.94 -10.63 -10.83
CA LEU A 184 6.39 -10.22 -9.54
C LEU A 184 7.46 -9.43 -8.80
N THR A 185 7.10 -8.23 -8.32
CA THR A 185 8.02 -7.35 -7.59
C THR A 185 7.45 -7.01 -6.20
N TYR A 186 7.32 -5.74 -5.85
CA TYR A 186 6.77 -5.28 -4.55
C TYR A 186 5.26 -5.01 -4.64
N ALA A 187 4.61 -4.99 -3.49
CA ALA A 187 3.19 -4.63 -3.34
C ALA A 187 2.24 -5.35 -4.32
N ASN A 188 2.57 -6.58 -4.72
CA ASN A 188 1.83 -7.30 -5.77
C ASN A 188 0.33 -7.40 -5.47
N GLY A 189 -0.03 -7.62 -4.21
CA GLY A 189 -1.44 -7.74 -3.78
C GLY A 189 -2.29 -6.49 -4.01
N VAL A 190 -1.69 -5.29 -4.21
CA VAL A 190 -2.47 -4.06 -4.47
C VAL A 190 -3.22 -4.11 -5.79
N ILE A 191 -2.67 -4.82 -6.79
CA ILE A 191 -3.24 -4.86 -8.14
C ILE A 191 -4.59 -5.60 -8.11
N PRO A 192 -4.69 -6.89 -7.72
CA PRO A 192 -5.99 -7.53 -7.61
C PRO A 192 -6.88 -6.87 -6.54
N TYR A 193 -6.33 -6.35 -5.43
CA TYR A 193 -7.11 -5.61 -4.44
C TYR A 193 -7.83 -4.40 -5.05
N SER A 194 -7.14 -3.61 -5.86
CA SER A 194 -7.76 -2.46 -6.53
C SER A 194 -8.87 -2.87 -7.50
N LEU A 195 -8.65 -3.94 -8.28
CA LEU A 195 -9.67 -4.47 -9.19
C LEU A 195 -10.90 -4.99 -8.45
N ILE A 196 -10.73 -5.62 -7.25
CA ILE A 196 -11.85 -6.03 -6.40
C ILE A 196 -12.67 -4.79 -5.99
N CYS A 197 -12.02 -3.73 -5.49
CA CYS A 197 -12.70 -2.49 -5.11
C CYS A 197 -13.43 -1.83 -6.29
N ALA A 198 -12.82 -1.85 -7.48
CA ALA A 198 -13.45 -1.35 -8.70
C ALA A 198 -14.68 -2.18 -9.08
N ASN A 199 -14.58 -3.50 -9.01
CA ASN A 199 -15.64 -4.38 -9.47
C ASN A 199 -16.86 -4.43 -8.54
N GLU A 200 -16.73 -4.01 -7.28
CA GLU A 200 -17.88 -3.72 -6.40
C GLU A 200 -18.79 -2.59 -6.98
N ILE A 201 -18.25 -1.76 -7.89
CA ILE A 201 -18.96 -0.63 -8.53
C ILE A 201 -19.33 -0.94 -9.99
N LEU A 202 -18.41 -1.59 -10.71
CA LEU A 202 -18.53 -1.81 -12.16
C LEU A 202 -19.36 -3.04 -12.50
N HIS A 203 -19.31 -4.08 -11.66
CA HIS A 203 -19.97 -5.37 -11.87
C HIS A 203 -19.63 -6.00 -13.22
N ASN A 204 -18.35 -5.94 -13.64
CA ASN A 204 -17.85 -6.45 -14.90
C ASN A 204 -17.36 -7.90 -14.75
N PRO A 205 -17.93 -8.89 -15.51
CA PRO A 205 -17.53 -10.29 -15.41
C PRO A 205 -16.09 -10.57 -15.84
N GLU A 206 -15.55 -9.83 -16.82
CA GLU A 206 -14.15 -9.97 -17.25
C GLU A 206 -13.19 -9.57 -16.12
N ILE A 207 -13.47 -8.47 -15.42
CA ILE A 207 -12.69 -8.05 -14.25
C ILE A 207 -12.78 -9.11 -13.15
N GLU A 208 -13.94 -9.71 -12.93
CA GLU A 208 -14.12 -10.76 -11.93
C GLU A 208 -13.25 -11.99 -12.24
N GLU A 209 -13.20 -12.45 -13.49
CA GLU A 209 -12.33 -13.56 -13.92
C GLU A 209 -10.85 -13.22 -13.68
N ILE A 210 -10.41 -12.03 -14.06
CA ILE A 210 -9.04 -11.55 -13.86
C ILE A 210 -8.67 -11.52 -12.36
N ILE A 211 -9.57 -11.03 -11.51
CA ILE A 211 -9.38 -11.02 -10.05
C ILE A 211 -9.16 -12.45 -9.54
N ILE A 212 -10.01 -13.38 -9.92
CA ILE A 212 -9.94 -14.77 -9.45
C ILE A 212 -8.62 -15.42 -9.87
N ASP A 213 -8.23 -15.25 -11.13
CA ASP A 213 -7.04 -15.87 -11.69
C ASP A 213 -5.74 -15.27 -11.12
N SER A 214 -5.65 -13.94 -11.10
CA SER A 214 -4.48 -13.24 -10.57
C SER A 214 -4.29 -13.46 -9.07
N SER A 215 -5.37 -13.46 -8.29
CA SER A 215 -5.31 -13.71 -6.85
C SER A 215 -4.89 -15.14 -6.53
N LYS A 216 -5.41 -16.14 -7.26
CA LYS A 216 -5.01 -17.54 -7.11
C LYS A 216 -3.54 -17.74 -7.47
N PHE A 217 -3.10 -17.14 -8.58
CA PHE A 217 -1.72 -17.21 -9.02
C PHE A 217 -0.79 -16.59 -7.98
N LEU A 218 -1.07 -15.38 -7.53
CA LEU A 218 -0.26 -14.69 -6.53
C LEU A 218 -0.19 -15.47 -5.22
N GLU A 219 -1.33 -15.99 -4.74
CA GLU A 219 -1.38 -16.81 -3.52
C GLU A 219 -0.52 -18.07 -3.63
N LYS A 220 -0.54 -18.74 -4.78
CA LYS A 220 0.27 -19.94 -5.05
C LYS A 220 1.76 -19.61 -5.07
N GLU A 221 2.15 -18.55 -5.79
CA GLU A 221 3.56 -18.18 -5.95
C GLU A 221 4.18 -17.51 -4.70
N SER A 222 3.35 -17.07 -3.74
CA SER A 222 3.80 -16.38 -2.52
C SER A 222 3.78 -17.30 -1.29
N ARG A 223 4.23 -18.56 -1.43
CA ARG A 223 4.35 -19.53 -0.33
C ARG A 223 5.64 -20.33 -0.38
N ILE A 224 6.12 -20.72 0.80
CA ILE A 224 7.16 -21.74 0.98
C ILE A 224 6.56 -22.84 1.88
N GLY A 225 6.24 -23.98 1.30
CA GLY A 225 5.45 -25.00 1.99
C GLY A 225 4.10 -24.42 2.44
N GLU A 226 3.80 -24.50 3.73
CA GLU A 226 2.56 -23.96 4.29
C GLU A 226 2.66 -22.49 4.73
N TYR A 227 3.88 -21.95 4.80
CA TYR A 227 4.10 -20.60 5.26
C TYR A 227 3.80 -19.55 4.19
N PRO A 228 3.13 -18.44 4.55
CA PRO A 228 3.13 -17.22 3.74
C PRO A 228 4.56 -16.74 3.54
N ALA A 229 4.94 -16.49 2.30
CA ALA A 229 6.28 -16.06 1.93
C ALA A 229 6.19 -15.15 0.70
N PRO A 230 6.11 -13.83 0.88
CA PRO A 230 6.08 -12.90 -0.23
C PRO A 230 7.33 -13.04 -1.11
N ILE A 231 7.25 -12.52 -2.32
CA ILE A 231 8.38 -12.55 -3.25
C ILE A 231 9.53 -11.72 -2.69
N GLY A 232 10.72 -12.30 -2.67
CA GLY A 232 11.90 -11.62 -2.13
C GLY A 232 12.35 -10.45 -2.99
N SER A 233 12.67 -9.32 -2.36
CA SER A 233 13.13 -8.11 -3.05
C SER A 233 14.53 -8.22 -3.63
N PHE A 234 15.32 -9.17 -3.15
CA PHE A 234 16.66 -9.43 -3.67
C PHE A 234 16.61 -10.38 -4.88
N GLY A 235 16.11 -9.86 -6.01
CA GLY A 235 16.03 -10.56 -7.29
C GLY A 235 14.60 -10.71 -7.86
N TRP A 236 13.56 -10.54 -7.05
CA TRP A 236 12.15 -10.65 -7.46
C TRP A 236 11.78 -12.03 -8.02
N TYR A 237 10.74 -12.11 -8.83
CA TYR A 237 10.37 -13.32 -9.57
C TYR A 237 10.11 -12.96 -11.03
N ILE A 238 11.04 -13.31 -11.91
CA ILE A 238 10.92 -13.12 -13.36
C ILE A 238 10.31 -14.36 -13.97
N LYS A 239 9.38 -14.19 -14.90
CA LYS A 239 8.70 -15.29 -15.61
C LYS A 239 9.71 -16.24 -16.26
N GLY A 240 9.65 -17.50 -15.88
CA GLY A 240 10.58 -18.53 -16.38
C GLY A 240 11.86 -18.70 -15.58
N GLU A 241 12.08 -17.87 -14.54
CA GLU A 241 13.24 -17.98 -13.65
C GLU A 241 12.84 -18.50 -12.26
N ASN A 242 13.82 -18.71 -11.40
CA ASN A 242 13.58 -19.02 -10.01
C ASN A 242 13.21 -17.74 -9.25
N ARG A 243 12.18 -17.81 -8.40
CA ARG A 243 11.79 -16.67 -7.57
C ARG A 243 12.81 -16.43 -6.46
N ALA A 244 13.08 -15.17 -6.14
CA ALA A 244 13.78 -14.79 -4.92
C ALA A 244 12.92 -15.10 -3.69
N LEU A 245 13.53 -15.72 -2.66
CA LEU A 245 12.86 -16.09 -1.41
C LEU A 245 12.99 -15.01 -0.34
N PHE A 246 13.96 -14.10 -0.46
CA PHE A 246 14.31 -13.03 0.47
C PHE A 246 14.77 -11.77 -0.32
N ASP A 247 14.82 -10.55 0.24
CA ASP A 247 14.27 -10.22 1.56
C ASP A 247 12.74 -10.11 1.44
N GLN A 248 12.00 -10.58 2.47
CA GLN A 248 10.55 -10.52 2.51
C GLN A 248 10.12 -9.22 3.21
N GLN A 249 9.28 -8.42 2.55
CA GLN A 249 8.89 -7.09 3.00
C GLN A 249 7.46 -7.06 3.57
N CYS A 250 7.24 -6.24 4.59
CA CYS A 250 5.95 -6.06 5.25
C CYS A 250 4.84 -5.57 4.32
N ILE A 251 5.18 -4.74 3.32
CA ILE A 251 4.22 -4.19 2.37
C ILE A 251 3.52 -5.28 1.54
N ASP A 252 4.27 -6.28 1.10
CA ASP A 252 3.70 -7.39 0.33
C ASP A 252 2.70 -8.18 1.18
N VAL A 253 3.07 -8.48 2.43
CA VAL A 253 2.20 -9.18 3.37
C VAL A 253 0.92 -8.41 3.64
N ALA A 254 1.02 -7.11 3.88
CA ALA A 254 -0.13 -6.26 4.15
C ALA A 254 -1.12 -6.27 2.98
N PHE A 255 -0.65 -6.11 1.73
CA PHE A 255 -1.55 -6.15 0.57
C PHE A 255 -2.14 -7.54 0.31
N MET A 256 -1.46 -8.64 0.68
CA MET A 256 -2.07 -9.97 0.67
C MET A 256 -3.22 -10.09 1.70
N VAL A 257 -3.08 -9.46 2.87
CA VAL A 257 -4.19 -9.38 3.85
C VAL A 257 -5.37 -8.59 3.28
N LEU A 258 -5.12 -7.40 2.71
CA LEU A 258 -6.15 -6.54 2.15
C LEU A 258 -6.90 -7.25 1.01
N MET A 259 -6.17 -7.83 0.07
CA MET A 259 -6.72 -8.58 -1.06
C MET A 259 -7.63 -9.73 -0.59
N ASN A 260 -7.15 -10.58 0.31
CA ASN A 260 -7.91 -11.72 0.78
C ASN A 260 -9.15 -11.31 1.61
N ASN A 261 -9.05 -10.25 2.41
CA ASN A 261 -10.22 -9.71 3.12
C ASN A 261 -11.26 -9.12 2.16
N ALA A 262 -10.83 -8.41 1.11
CA ALA A 262 -11.74 -7.91 0.08
C ALA A 262 -12.43 -9.05 -0.67
N LEU A 263 -11.69 -10.10 -1.06
CA LEU A 263 -12.27 -11.31 -1.65
C LEU A 263 -13.29 -11.98 -0.72
N PHE A 264 -13.00 -12.06 0.58
CA PHE A 264 -13.97 -12.57 1.55
C PHE A 264 -15.22 -11.68 1.65
N LYS A 265 -15.05 -10.37 1.62
CA LYS A 265 -16.17 -9.41 1.70
C LYS A 265 -17.13 -9.55 0.51
N VAL A 266 -16.59 -9.77 -0.70
CA VAL A 266 -17.39 -9.93 -1.93
C VAL A 266 -17.98 -11.35 -2.02
N ASN A 267 -17.17 -12.38 -1.92
CA ASN A 267 -17.57 -13.77 -2.21
C ASN A 267 -18.17 -14.53 -1.02
N LYS A 268 -18.01 -14.03 0.22
CA LYS A 268 -18.39 -14.69 1.48
C LYS A 268 -17.77 -16.08 1.70
N ASP A 269 -16.83 -16.50 0.87
CA ASP A 269 -16.13 -17.78 1.01
C ASP A 269 -15.08 -17.70 2.15
N LYS A 270 -15.31 -18.52 3.17
CA LYS A 270 -14.45 -18.58 4.39
C LYS A 270 -12.99 -18.92 4.12
N LYS A 271 -12.67 -19.48 2.93
CA LYS A 271 -11.27 -19.74 2.56
C LYS A 271 -10.46 -18.44 2.52
N TYR A 272 -11.02 -17.36 1.94
CA TYR A 272 -10.32 -16.07 1.85
C TYR A 272 -10.10 -15.45 3.22
N LYS A 273 -11.06 -15.60 4.14
CA LYS A 273 -10.88 -15.18 5.53
C LYS A 273 -9.70 -15.91 6.19
N LYS A 274 -9.61 -17.24 6.01
CA LYS A 274 -8.50 -18.04 6.52
C LYS A 274 -7.16 -17.63 5.91
N LEU A 275 -7.15 -17.31 4.61
CA LEU A 275 -5.95 -16.81 3.93
C LEU A 275 -5.53 -15.44 4.50
N ALA A 276 -6.44 -14.50 4.66
CA ALA A 276 -6.16 -13.21 5.29
C ALA A 276 -5.59 -13.36 6.71
N GLU A 277 -6.19 -14.24 7.52
CA GLU A 277 -5.70 -14.56 8.86
C GLU A 277 -4.30 -15.21 8.84
N SER A 278 -4.03 -16.08 7.88
CA SER A 278 -2.72 -16.71 7.69
C SER A 278 -1.65 -15.68 7.33
N TRP A 279 -1.95 -14.80 6.37
CA TRP A 279 -1.07 -13.68 5.99
C TRP A 279 -0.85 -12.70 7.15
N PHE A 280 -1.90 -12.35 7.88
CA PHE A 280 -1.76 -11.46 9.04
C PHE A 280 -0.88 -12.06 10.13
N LYS A 281 -0.98 -13.35 10.37
CA LYS A 281 -0.13 -14.07 11.34
C LYS A 281 1.35 -14.12 10.94
N TRP A 282 1.71 -13.80 9.69
CA TRP A 282 3.10 -13.65 9.29
C TRP A 282 3.85 -12.64 10.18
N PHE A 283 3.18 -11.57 10.59
CA PHE A 283 3.75 -10.59 11.54
C PHE A 283 3.99 -11.16 12.96
N THR A 284 3.35 -12.26 13.29
CA THR A 284 3.39 -12.86 14.63
C THR A 284 3.93 -14.29 14.62
N GLY A 285 4.80 -14.63 13.69
CA GLY A 285 5.56 -15.87 13.66
C GLY A 285 5.07 -16.94 12.69
N ASN A 286 3.93 -16.77 11.99
CA ASN A 286 3.54 -17.70 10.93
C ASN A 286 4.29 -17.38 9.62
N ASN A 287 5.61 -17.46 9.68
CA ASN A 287 6.53 -17.19 8.56
C ASN A 287 7.66 -18.22 8.55
N VAL A 288 8.47 -18.22 7.51
CA VAL A 288 9.51 -19.24 7.27
C VAL A 288 10.61 -19.31 8.35
N HIS A 289 10.72 -18.31 9.20
CA HIS A 289 11.67 -18.30 10.33
C HIS A 289 10.99 -18.48 11.70
N GLU A 290 9.66 -18.57 11.73
CA GLU A 290 8.85 -18.66 12.97
C GLU A 290 9.15 -17.51 13.97
N MET A 291 9.47 -16.33 13.42
CA MET A 291 9.88 -15.15 14.19
C MET A 291 8.79 -14.07 14.20
N ASN A 292 8.57 -13.47 15.38
CA ASN A 292 7.66 -12.33 15.52
C ASN A 292 8.29 -11.06 14.97
N LEU A 293 7.61 -10.41 14.01
CA LEU A 293 7.99 -9.09 13.50
C LEU A 293 7.27 -7.96 14.23
N TYR A 294 6.10 -8.21 14.81
CA TYR A 294 5.36 -7.24 15.61
C TYR A 294 5.63 -7.43 17.09
N GLU A 295 5.99 -6.34 17.79
CA GLU A 295 6.21 -6.32 19.23
C GLU A 295 5.05 -5.56 19.91
N GLU A 296 4.15 -6.28 20.57
CA GLU A 296 2.92 -5.72 21.15
C GLU A 296 3.19 -4.64 22.20
N LYS A 297 4.23 -4.81 23.04
CA LYS A 297 4.55 -3.89 24.14
C LYS A 297 4.94 -2.49 23.65
N THR A 298 5.62 -2.39 22.52
CA THR A 298 6.17 -1.13 21.99
C THR A 298 5.42 -0.64 20.76
N GLY A 299 4.67 -1.52 20.10
CA GLY A 299 4.04 -1.26 18.80
C GLY A 299 5.02 -1.26 17.62
N ARG A 300 6.25 -1.78 17.79
CA ARG A 300 7.25 -1.87 16.73
C ARG A 300 6.89 -2.95 15.73
N VAL A 301 7.24 -2.68 14.48
CA VAL A 301 7.23 -3.67 13.40
C VAL A 301 8.60 -3.67 12.75
N TYR A 302 9.26 -4.82 12.72
CA TYR A 302 10.54 -4.99 12.06
C TYR A 302 10.38 -4.95 10.54
N ASP A 303 11.42 -4.46 9.81
CA ASP A 303 11.33 -4.13 8.38
C ASP A 303 11.18 -5.34 7.44
N GLY A 304 11.28 -6.55 7.96
CA GLY A 304 11.05 -7.76 7.19
C GLY A 304 11.93 -8.93 7.58
N LEU A 305 11.93 -9.96 6.73
CA LEU A 305 12.77 -11.14 6.90
C LEU A 305 13.90 -11.13 5.89
N THR A 306 15.13 -11.26 6.38
CA THR A 306 16.31 -11.54 5.56
C THR A 306 16.50 -13.07 5.40
N TYR A 307 17.47 -13.49 4.62
CA TYR A 307 17.80 -14.91 4.45
C TYR A 307 18.06 -15.64 5.79
N LYS A 308 18.61 -14.96 6.79
CA LYS A 308 19.03 -15.61 8.06
C LYS A 308 18.15 -15.25 9.26
N SER A 309 17.45 -14.13 9.24
CA SER A 309 16.83 -13.57 10.44
C SER A 309 15.85 -12.44 10.09
N ILE A 310 15.44 -11.70 11.09
CA ILE A 310 14.67 -10.46 10.99
C ILE A 310 15.62 -9.29 10.62
N ASN A 311 15.20 -8.41 9.72
CA ASN A 311 15.77 -7.07 9.61
C ASN A 311 15.31 -6.26 10.83
N ARG A 312 16.24 -5.93 11.73
CA ARG A 312 15.94 -5.31 13.02
C ARG A 312 15.64 -3.82 12.98
N ASN A 313 15.69 -3.19 11.81
CA ASN A 313 15.18 -1.83 11.67
C ASN A 313 13.65 -1.85 11.79
N THR A 314 13.06 -0.71 12.09
CA THR A 314 11.63 -0.55 12.36
C THR A 314 11.12 0.74 11.71
N GLY A 315 11.34 0.85 10.41
CA GLY A 315 11.03 2.04 9.60
C GLY A 315 9.54 2.33 9.47
N ALA A 316 9.25 3.49 8.87
CA ALA A 316 7.89 3.98 8.68
C ALA A 316 7.02 3.01 7.88
N GLU A 317 7.52 2.52 6.73
CA GLU A 317 6.74 1.62 5.88
C GLU A 317 6.20 0.43 6.66
N SER A 318 7.04 -0.25 7.43
CA SER A 318 6.66 -1.47 8.13
C SER A 318 5.52 -1.27 9.11
N ILE A 319 5.58 -0.21 9.93
CA ILE A 319 4.51 0.09 10.88
C ILE A 319 3.24 0.56 10.18
N VAL A 320 3.32 1.42 9.17
CA VAL A 320 2.10 1.94 8.53
C VAL A 320 1.38 0.86 7.72
N VAL A 321 2.08 -0.04 7.01
CA VAL A 321 1.43 -1.14 6.29
C VAL A 321 0.87 -2.20 7.23
N TYR A 322 1.53 -2.47 8.37
CA TYR A 322 0.97 -3.30 9.43
C TYR A 322 -0.37 -2.74 9.94
N LEU A 323 -0.44 -1.42 10.17
CA LEU A 323 -1.67 -0.76 10.59
C LEU A 323 -2.78 -0.88 9.53
N LEU A 324 -2.45 -0.77 8.24
CA LEU A 324 -3.42 -1.02 7.16
C LEU A 324 -3.93 -2.47 7.19
N ALA A 325 -3.04 -3.45 7.42
CA ALA A 325 -3.44 -4.84 7.58
C ALA A 325 -4.37 -5.05 8.79
N VAL A 326 -4.05 -4.45 9.95
CA VAL A 326 -4.92 -4.50 11.16
C VAL A 326 -6.29 -3.89 10.86
N LEU A 327 -6.34 -2.73 10.20
CA LEU A 327 -7.58 -2.05 9.83
C LEU A 327 -8.42 -2.89 8.87
N SER A 328 -7.78 -3.54 7.90
CA SER A 328 -8.45 -4.48 7.02
C SER A 328 -9.03 -5.67 7.79
N MET A 329 -8.28 -6.27 8.73
CA MET A 329 -8.78 -7.36 9.60
C MET A 329 -9.94 -6.92 10.50
N GLN A 330 -10.06 -5.63 10.80
CA GLN A 330 -11.17 -5.03 11.54
C GLN A 330 -12.37 -4.63 10.63
N GLY A 331 -12.25 -4.79 9.31
CA GLY A 331 -13.26 -4.42 8.33
C GLY A 331 -13.43 -2.91 8.11
N LYS A 332 -12.36 -2.14 8.36
CA LYS A 332 -12.33 -0.68 8.18
C LYS A 332 -11.73 -0.25 6.84
N LEU A 333 -11.14 -1.21 6.11
CA LEU A 333 -10.63 -1.06 4.75
C LEU A 333 -11.31 -2.06 3.84
#